data_73f55aa4210ce637d1b88372fc5ca2be
#
_entry.id   73f55aa4210ce637d1b88372fc5ca2be
#
_cell.length_a   1.000
_cell.length_b   1.000
_cell.length_c   1.000
_cell.angle_alpha   90.00
_cell.angle_beta   90.00
_cell.angle_gamma   90.00
#
_symmetry.space_group_name_H-M   'P 1'
#
loop_
_entity.id
_entity.type
_entity.pdbx_description
1 polymer ?
#
loop_
_entity_poly.entity_id
_entity_poly.type
_entity_poly.pdbx_seq_one_letter_code
_entity_poly.pdbx_strand_id
1 'polypeptide(L)'
;MNPRLDLLHPYPFQKLRELFAGVTPNPDLAPINLSIGEPKHPTPQFIKDALIAGLDGLASYPVTQGSDALRQAMSAWAERRYGVKIDPATEVLPVNGSREALFAFAQASVDSSRHGRRTIVSPNPFYQIYEGAALLAGARP
;
A
#
# COMPACT_ATOMS: atom_id res chain seq x y z
N MET A 1 0.35 26.30 4.41
CA MET A 1 0.72 24.89 4.13
C MET A 1 0.41 24.07 5.37
N ASN A 2 0.13 22.78 5.26
CA ASN A 2 -0.17 21.97 6.46
C ASN A 2 1.08 21.84 7.34
N PRO A 3 1.08 22.33 8.59
CA PRO A 3 2.27 22.30 9.46
C PRO A 3 2.70 20.87 9.84
N ARG A 4 1.84 19.89 9.65
CA ARG A 4 2.18 18.49 9.91
C ARG A 4 3.18 17.92 8.90
N LEU A 5 3.41 18.58 7.76
CA LEU A 5 4.46 18.20 6.80
C LEU A 5 5.86 18.26 7.42
N ASP A 6 6.07 19.16 8.37
CA ASP A 6 7.35 19.31 9.07
C ASP A 6 7.66 18.14 10.02
N LEU A 7 6.64 17.31 10.31
CA LEU A 7 6.79 16.10 11.13
C LEU A 7 7.24 14.88 10.33
N LEU A 8 7.21 14.96 9.00
CA LEU A 8 7.55 13.82 8.14
C LEU A 8 9.06 13.58 8.15
N HIS A 9 9.42 12.31 8.20
CA HIS A 9 10.81 11.88 8.09
C HIS A 9 11.22 11.72 6.62
N PRO A 10 12.51 11.95 6.28
CA PRO A 10 13.04 11.65 4.95
C PRO A 10 12.83 10.18 4.59
N TYR A 11 12.65 9.93 3.30
CA TYR A 11 12.41 8.58 2.78
C TYR A 11 13.56 7.61 3.19
N PRO A 12 13.28 6.47 3.83
CA PRO A 12 14.32 5.59 4.38
C PRO A 12 15.36 5.12 3.37
N PHE A 13 14.96 4.83 2.13
CA PHE A 13 15.90 4.43 1.09
C PHE A 13 16.80 5.57 0.60
N GLN A 14 16.37 6.83 0.74
CA GLN A 14 17.24 7.98 0.50
C GLN A 14 18.32 8.04 1.57
N LYS A 15 17.94 7.95 2.85
CA LYS A 15 18.91 7.89 3.96
C LYS A 15 19.90 6.75 3.81
N LEU A 16 19.42 5.59 3.37
CA LEU A 16 20.27 4.42 3.13
C LEU A 16 21.29 4.70 2.00
N ARG A 17 20.86 5.32 0.90
CA ARG A 17 21.77 5.71 -0.19
C ARG A 17 22.83 6.71 0.27
N GLU A 18 22.45 7.70 1.07
CA GLU A 18 23.37 8.68 1.64
C GLU A 18 24.39 8.01 2.58
N LEU A 19 23.94 7.08 3.40
CA LEU A 19 24.81 6.30 4.30
C LEU A 19 25.86 5.49 3.54
N PHE A 20 25.52 4.96 2.39
CA PHE A 20 26.41 4.13 1.58
C PHE A 20 27.17 4.90 0.47
N ALA A 21 26.95 6.21 0.32
CA ALA A 21 27.55 6.99 -0.76
C ALA A 21 29.10 6.91 -0.81
N GLY A 22 29.76 6.70 0.33
CA GLY A 22 31.23 6.56 0.43
C GLY A 22 31.73 5.12 0.51
N VAL A 23 30.86 4.12 0.41
CA VAL A 23 31.24 2.71 0.55
C VAL A 23 31.56 2.11 -0.82
N THR A 24 32.80 1.62 -0.98
CA THR A 24 33.19 0.85 -2.17
C THR A 24 33.11 -0.64 -1.82
N PRO A 25 32.22 -1.41 -2.45
CA PRO A 25 32.13 -2.84 -2.21
C PRO A 25 33.37 -3.59 -2.71
N ASN A 26 33.60 -4.79 -2.19
CA ASN A 26 34.66 -5.64 -2.68
C ASN A 26 34.40 -6.01 -4.16
N PRO A 27 35.36 -5.69 -5.10
CA PRO A 27 35.14 -5.93 -6.52
C PRO A 27 35.10 -7.42 -6.91
N ASP A 28 35.62 -8.30 -6.06
CA ASP A 28 35.64 -9.75 -6.30
C ASP A 28 34.33 -10.44 -5.94
N LEU A 29 33.38 -9.71 -5.31
CA LEU A 29 32.13 -10.26 -4.86
C LEU A 29 30.95 -9.57 -5.59
N ALA A 30 30.10 -10.36 -6.24
CA ALA A 30 28.89 -9.84 -6.83
C ALA A 30 27.92 -9.35 -5.74
N PRO A 31 27.36 -8.13 -5.82
CA PRO A 31 26.45 -7.62 -4.82
C PRO A 31 25.11 -8.38 -4.84
N ILE A 32 24.65 -8.77 -3.65
CA ILE A 32 23.33 -9.37 -3.45
C ILE A 32 22.41 -8.33 -2.80
N ASN A 33 21.42 -7.85 -3.56
CA ASN A 33 20.49 -6.85 -3.06
C ASN A 33 19.35 -7.50 -2.25
N LEU A 34 19.36 -7.30 -0.94
CA LEU A 34 18.33 -7.75 0.00
C LEU A 34 17.48 -6.60 0.55
N SER A 35 17.59 -5.39 -0.03
CA SER A 35 16.94 -4.19 0.50
C SER A 35 15.43 -4.12 0.24
N ILE A 36 14.93 -4.84 -0.76
CA ILE A 36 13.51 -4.84 -1.14
C ILE A 36 13.03 -6.28 -1.30
N GLY A 37 11.95 -6.62 -0.59
CA GLY A 37 11.27 -7.91 -0.71
C GLY A 37 10.35 -7.99 -1.93
N GLU A 38 10.88 -7.73 -3.13
CA GLU A 38 10.12 -7.79 -4.37
C GLU A 38 10.19 -9.20 -4.98
N PRO A 39 9.05 -9.91 -5.13
CA PRO A 39 9.04 -11.19 -5.85
C PRO A 39 9.29 -10.94 -7.35
N LYS A 40 10.38 -11.54 -7.86
CA LYS A 40 10.79 -11.40 -9.28
C LYS A 40 10.40 -12.62 -10.14
N HIS A 41 9.32 -13.30 -9.78
CA HIS A 41 8.79 -14.38 -10.58
C HIS A 41 8.06 -13.84 -11.82
N PRO A 42 8.16 -14.52 -12.97
CA PRO A 42 7.41 -14.11 -14.14
C PRO A 42 5.90 -14.21 -13.89
N THR A 43 5.17 -13.21 -14.35
CA THR A 43 3.70 -13.23 -14.25
C THR A 43 3.15 -14.42 -15.05
N PRO A 44 2.28 -15.26 -14.47
CA PRO A 44 1.64 -16.36 -15.18
C PRO A 44 0.93 -15.91 -16.45
N GLN A 45 0.99 -16.74 -17.49
CA GLN A 45 0.47 -16.36 -18.83
C GLN A 45 -1.03 -16.07 -18.80
N PHE A 46 -1.82 -16.86 -18.06
CA PHE A 46 -3.28 -16.65 -17.97
C PHE A 46 -3.66 -15.26 -17.41
N ILE A 47 -2.82 -14.64 -16.55
CA ILE A 47 -3.06 -13.28 -16.05
C ILE A 47 -2.83 -12.26 -17.16
N LYS A 48 -1.78 -12.46 -17.98
CA LYS A 48 -1.49 -11.60 -19.13
C LYS A 48 -2.61 -11.70 -20.17
N ASP A 49 -3.07 -12.90 -20.43
CA ASP A 49 -4.15 -13.14 -21.39
C ASP A 49 -5.46 -12.48 -20.94
N ALA A 50 -5.78 -12.58 -19.65
CA ALA A 50 -6.95 -11.91 -19.09
C ALA A 50 -6.85 -10.37 -19.16
N LEU A 51 -5.65 -9.82 -18.94
CA LEU A 51 -5.40 -8.39 -19.10
C LEU A 51 -5.61 -7.94 -20.55
N ILE A 52 -5.05 -8.68 -21.51
CA ILE A 52 -5.19 -8.40 -22.94
C ILE A 52 -6.66 -8.47 -23.36
N ALA A 53 -7.39 -9.50 -22.92
CA ALA A 53 -8.83 -9.66 -23.22
C ALA A 53 -9.69 -8.53 -22.61
N GLY A 54 -9.22 -7.88 -21.55
CA GLY A 54 -9.92 -6.79 -20.88
C GLY A 54 -9.59 -5.37 -21.38
N LEU A 55 -8.71 -5.21 -22.38
CA LEU A 55 -8.23 -3.88 -22.81
C LEU A 55 -9.35 -2.97 -23.35
N ASP A 56 -10.40 -3.50 -23.93
CA ASP A 56 -11.54 -2.69 -24.40
C ASP A 56 -12.24 -1.93 -23.25
N GLY A 57 -12.10 -2.42 -22.02
CA GLY A 57 -12.59 -1.74 -20.82
C GLY A 57 -11.93 -0.39 -20.53
N LEU A 58 -10.78 -0.08 -21.15
CA LEU A 58 -10.08 1.20 -21.02
C LEU A 58 -10.86 2.37 -21.66
N ALA A 59 -11.87 2.11 -22.48
CA ALA A 59 -12.66 3.13 -23.14
C ALA A 59 -13.55 3.94 -22.21
N SER A 60 -13.74 3.51 -20.96
CA SER A 60 -14.64 4.14 -19.99
C SER A 60 -13.97 4.36 -18.63
N TYR A 61 -14.36 5.42 -17.93
CA TYR A 61 -13.96 5.60 -16.55
C TYR A 61 -14.49 4.47 -15.66
N PRO A 62 -13.68 3.93 -14.74
CA PRO A 62 -14.17 2.97 -13.77
C PRO A 62 -15.18 3.61 -12.82
N VAL A 63 -16.16 2.85 -12.36
CA VAL A 63 -17.07 3.30 -11.29
C VAL A 63 -16.29 3.39 -9.97
N THR A 64 -16.64 4.37 -9.13
CA THR A 64 -15.94 4.68 -7.87
C THR A 64 -15.83 3.48 -6.93
N GLN A 65 -16.86 2.64 -6.88
CA GLN A 65 -16.89 1.44 -6.03
C GLN A 65 -16.16 0.23 -6.65
N GLY A 66 -15.64 0.36 -7.87
CA GLY A 66 -15.19 -0.78 -8.65
C GLY A 66 -16.34 -1.60 -9.24
N SER A 67 -16.05 -2.48 -10.19
CA SER A 67 -17.08 -3.34 -10.78
C SER A 67 -17.60 -4.38 -9.79
N ASP A 68 -18.87 -4.74 -9.90
CA ASP A 68 -19.47 -5.80 -9.07
C ASP A 68 -18.74 -7.12 -9.25
N ALA A 69 -18.34 -7.45 -10.47
CA ALA A 69 -17.60 -8.67 -10.78
C ALA A 69 -16.26 -8.73 -10.02
N LEU A 70 -15.53 -7.62 -9.94
CA LEU A 70 -14.26 -7.55 -9.19
C LEU A 70 -14.49 -7.71 -7.69
N ARG A 71 -15.49 -7.02 -7.12
CA ARG A 71 -15.82 -7.11 -5.70
C ARG A 71 -16.28 -8.51 -5.30
N GLN A 72 -17.11 -9.15 -6.12
CA GLN A 72 -17.53 -10.53 -5.94
C GLN A 72 -16.34 -11.51 -6.02
N ALA A 73 -15.42 -11.30 -6.97
CA ALA A 73 -14.22 -12.14 -7.10
C ALA A 73 -13.30 -12.01 -5.86
N MET A 74 -13.14 -10.80 -5.31
CA MET A 74 -12.39 -10.56 -4.07
C MET A 74 -13.04 -11.26 -2.87
N SER A 75 -14.36 -11.13 -2.71
CA SER A 75 -15.11 -11.79 -1.64
C SER A 75 -15.00 -13.32 -1.74
N ALA A 76 -15.22 -13.89 -2.91
CA ALA A 76 -15.09 -15.31 -3.15
C ALA A 76 -13.64 -15.83 -2.94
N TRP A 77 -12.64 -15.02 -3.25
CA TRP A 77 -11.25 -15.35 -2.95
C TRP A 77 -10.97 -15.39 -1.44
N ALA A 78 -11.47 -14.40 -0.69
CA ALA A 78 -11.32 -14.34 0.77
C ALA A 78 -11.97 -15.56 1.43
N GLU A 79 -13.15 -15.95 0.98
CA GLU A 79 -13.84 -17.14 1.48
C GLU A 79 -13.04 -18.42 1.18
N ARG A 80 -12.58 -18.61 -0.06
CA ARG A 80 -11.78 -19.81 -0.42
C ARG A 80 -10.44 -19.88 0.31
N ARG A 81 -9.79 -18.74 0.50
CA ARG A 81 -8.41 -18.70 1.05
C ARG A 81 -8.36 -18.70 2.57
N TYR A 82 -9.33 -18.05 3.22
CA TYR A 82 -9.32 -17.78 4.65
C TYR A 82 -10.58 -18.23 5.37
N GLY A 83 -11.60 -18.71 4.67
CA GLY A 83 -12.89 -19.08 5.28
C GLY A 83 -13.70 -17.86 5.76
N VAL A 84 -13.34 -16.65 5.30
CA VAL A 84 -14.00 -15.42 5.74
C VAL A 84 -15.02 -14.99 4.69
N LYS A 85 -16.27 -14.83 5.12
CA LYS A 85 -17.35 -14.26 4.30
C LYS A 85 -17.39 -12.76 4.50
N ILE A 86 -17.27 -12.03 3.41
CA ILE A 86 -17.39 -10.55 3.37
C ILE A 86 -18.44 -10.20 2.33
N ASP A 87 -19.27 -9.20 2.61
CA ASP A 87 -20.28 -8.73 1.67
C ASP A 87 -19.62 -7.88 0.57
N PRO A 88 -19.66 -8.31 -0.71
CA PRO A 88 -19.04 -7.57 -1.79
C PRO A 88 -19.68 -6.19 -2.03
N ALA A 89 -20.91 -5.97 -1.57
CA ALA A 89 -21.60 -4.70 -1.78
C ALA A 89 -21.18 -3.63 -0.76
N THR A 90 -20.90 -4.01 0.48
CA THR A 90 -20.71 -3.08 1.61
C THR A 90 -19.35 -3.18 2.30
N GLU A 91 -18.61 -4.28 2.12
CA GLU A 91 -17.37 -4.55 2.84
C GLU A 91 -16.14 -4.66 1.92
N VAL A 92 -16.28 -4.42 0.61
CA VAL A 92 -15.19 -4.50 -0.36
C VAL A 92 -15.10 -3.21 -1.16
N LEU A 93 -13.94 -2.58 -1.11
CA LEU A 93 -13.62 -1.40 -1.93
C LEU A 93 -12.30 -1.65 -2.68
N PRO A 94 -12.31 -1.86 -4.00
CA PRO A 94 -11.11 -1.92 -4.82
C PRO A 94 -10.32 -0.62 -4.79
N VAL A 95 -9.00 -0.72 -4.74
CA VAL A 95 -8.08 0.41 -4.71
C VAL A 95 -6.94 0.21 -5.71
N ASN A 96 -6.32 1.30 -6.17
CA ASN A 96 -5.20 1.25 -7.13
C ASN A 96 -3.86 0.87 -6.50
N GLY A 97 -3.86 0.55 -5.21
CA GLY A 97 -2.68 0.13 -4.48
C GLY A 97 -2.88 0.24 -2.98
N SER A 98 -2.27 -0.66 -2.23
CA SER A 98 -2.41 -0.71 -0.77
C SER A 98 -1.77 0.50 -0.06
N ARG A 99 -0.76 1.14 -0.65
CA ARG A 99 -0.14 2.34 -0.09
C ARG A 99 -1.15 3.48 0.02
N GLU A 100 -1.84 3.79 -1.06
CA GLU A 100 -2.85 4.85 -1.12
C GLU A 100 -4.05 4.51 -0.24
N ALA A 101 -4.45 3.24 -0.22
CA ALA A 101 -5.54 2.77 0.64
C ALA A 101 -5.22 2.92 2.13
N LEU A 102 -4.03 2.52 2.57
CA LEU A 102 -3.59 2.66 3.96
C LEU A 102 -3.49 4.12 4.37
N PHE A 103 -2.99 4.99 3.49
CA PHE A 103 -2.96 6.42 3.72
C PHE A 103 -4.37 6.99 3.87
N ALA A 104 -5.25 6.73 2.91
CA ALA A 104 -6.63 7.22 2.90
C ALA A 104 -7.43 6.69 4.10
N PHE A 105 -7.23 5.43 4.47
CA PHE A 105 -7.89 4.82 5.63
C PHE A 105 -7.54 5.55 6.93
N ALA A 106 -6.27 5.91 7.15
CA ALA A 106 -5.88 6.68 8.32
C ALA A 106 -6.55 8.07 8.33
N GLN A 107 -6.60 8.76 7.16
CA GLN A 107 -7.27 10.06 7.05
C GLN A 107 -8.77 9.96 7.34
N ALA A 108 -9.42 8.91 6.88
CA ALA A 108 -10.87 8.70 7.08
C ALA A 108 -11.23 8.26 8.51
N SER A 109 -10.31 7.54 9.18
CA SER A 109 -10.57 6.94 10.50
C SER A 109 -10.22 7.85 11.66
N VAL A 110 -9.31 8.81 11.48
CA VAL A 110 -8.84 9.71 12.54
C VAL A 110 -9.61 11.01 12.53
N ASP A 111 -10.44 11.23 13.55
CA ASP A 111 -11.09 12.52 13.77
C ASP A 111 -10.13 13.49 14.46
N SER A 112 -9.53 14.40 13.70
CA SER A 112 -8.56 15.39 14.22
C SER A 112 -9.21 16.55 14.99
N SER A 113 -10.54 16.65 15.02
CA SER A 113 -11.27 17.71 15.75
C SER A 113 -11.47 17.38 17.23
N ARG A 114 -11.46 16.10 17.59
CA ARG A 114 -11.65 15.66 18.99
C ARG A 114 -10.45 15.98 19.85
N HIS A 115 -10.67 16.39 21.08
CA HIS A 115 -9.62 16.53 22.09
C HIS A 115 -9.15 15.16 22.57
N GLY A 116 -7.83 15.01 22.79
CA GLY A 116 -7.20 13.79 23.27
C GLY A 116 -6.12 13.23 22.36
N ARG A 117 -5.34 12.30 22.90
CA ARG A 117 -4.28 11.63 22.15
C ARG A 117 -4.88 10.57 21.23
N ARG A 118 -4.60 10.66 19.94
CA ARG A 118 -4.94 9.64 18.96
C ARG A 118 -3.68 8.87 18.65
N THR A 119 -3.77 7.56 18.68
CA THR A 119 -2.62 6.69 18.40
C THR A 119 -3.01 5.69 17.32
N ILE A 120 -2.16 5.56 16.30
CA ILE A 120 -2.22 4.48 15.32
C ILE A 120 -1.12 3.50 15.67
N VAL A 121 -1.51 2.29 16.06
CA VAL A 121 -0.58 1.20 16.38
C VAL A 121 -0.22 0.46 15.10
N SER A 122 1.07 0.24 14.89
CA SER A 122 1.60 -0.52 13.75
C SER A 122 2.61 -1.57 14.21
N PRO A 123 2.86 -2.65 13.45
CA PRO A 123 3.90 -3.63 13.78
C PRO A 123 5.31 -2.97 13.71
N ASN A 124 6.29 -3.58 14.34
CA ASN A 124 7.69 -3.19 14.21
C ASN A 124 8.53 -4.43 13.86
N PRO A 125 9.23 -4.48 12.71
CA PRO A 125 9.38 -3.40 11.73
C PRO A 125 8.08 -3.11 10.98
N PHE A 126 7.94 -1.88 10.45
CA PHE A 126 6.71 -1.39 9.86
C PHE A 126 6.90 -0.88 8.44
N TYR A 127 5.80 -0.82 7.70
CA TYR A 127 5.77 -0.15 6.41
C TYR A 127 5.64 1.36 6.63
N GLN A 128 6.57 2.12 6.06
CA GLN A 128 6.72 3.56 6.27
C GLN A 128 5.44 4.39 6.12
N ILE A 129 4.51 3.94 5.26
CA ILE A 129 3.25 4.66 5.05
C ILE A 129 2.41 4.79 6.34
N TYR A 130 2.56 3.84 7.28
CA TYR A 130 1.80 3.88 8.53
C TYR A 130 2.15 5.11 9.37
N GLU A 131 3.43 5.43 9.49
CA GLU A 131 3.91 6.61 10.21
C GLU A 131 3.46 7.89 9.52
N GLY A 132 3.74 8.05 8.24
CA GLY A 132 3.35 9.24 7.49
C GLY A 132 1.84 9.47 7.47
N ALA A 133 1.04 8.42 7.33
CA ALA A 133 -0.41 8.51 7.37
C ALA A 133 -0.91 8.93 8.76
N ALA A 134 -0.34 8.38 9.84
CA ALA A 134 -0.68 8.76 11.21
C ALA A 134 -0.38 10.24 11.48
N LEU A 135 0.84 10.70 11.17
CA LEU A 135 1.27 12.07 11.38
C LEU A 135 0.38 13.06 10.62
N LEU A 136 0.11 12.82 9.33
CA LEU A 136 -0.72 13.71 8.52
C LEU A 136 -2.19 13.70 8.92
N ALA A 137 -2.70 12.59 9.44
CA ALA A 137 -4.03 12.51 10.04
C ALA A 137 -4.12 13.22 11.41
N GLY A 138 -3.00 13.64 12.00
CA GLY A 138 -2.95 14.26 13.32
C GLY A 138 -2.99 13.25 14.47
N ALA A 139 -2.57 12.02 14.21
CA ALA A 139 -2.38 10.99 15.22
C ALA A 139 -0.89 10.82 15.55
N ARG A 140 -0.62 10.17 16.66
CA ARG A 140 0.70 9.69 17.05
C ARG A 140 0.89 8.29 16.47
N PRO A 141 1.97 8.02 15.72
CA PRO A 141 2.35 6.68 15.32
C PRO A 141 2.92 5.89 16.50
#